data_3cd826e38de81bc6b4a1dd72b6202b5d
#
_entry.id   3cd826e38de81bc6b4a1dd72b6202b5d
#
_cell.length_a   1.000
_cell.length_b   1.000
_cell.length_c   1.000
_cell.angle_alpha   90.00
_cell.angle_beta   90.00
_cell.angle_gamma   90.00
#
_symmetry.space_group_name_H-M   'P 1'
#
loop_
_entity.id
_entity.type
_entity.pdbx_description
1 polymer ?
#
loop_
_entity_poly.entity_id
_entity_poly.type
_entity_poly.pdbx_seq_one_letter_code
_entity_poly.pdbx_strand_id
1 'polypeptide(L)'
;MGNCDGIVLNRGQSCILKISPYAPDNANIGTYIAANEDVVVVSGSWSGKIGTAGDNSVGRDIGIAQLIPRSALSTDYIVHEPSYTGRVKQGNAAIIVASQDDTVVRINGEVVVPDLDAGQFHRHVLDGGDLNVNLNQVRPVALDHVSTDKPVMVYVQGYANNLQGGRNNHGLFV
;
A
#
# COMPACT_ATOMS: atom_id res chain seq x y z
N MET A 1 -10.71 17.13 -7.43
CA MET A 1 -9.68 17.08 -6.38
C MET A 1 -9.76 18.38 -5.59
N GLY A 2 -9.82 18.29 -4.25
CA GLY A 2 -9.62 19.48 -3.43
C GLY A 2 -8.16 19.89 -3.56
N ASN A 3 -7.92 21.13 -3.94
CA ASN A 3 -6.56 21.66 -4.06
C ASN A 3 -6.18 22.31 -2.74
N CYS A 4 -5.10 21.86 -2.11
CA CYS A 4 -4.51 22.51 -0.95
C CYS A 4 -3.42 23.53 -1.33
N ASP A 5 -3.34 23.93 -2.59
CA ASP A 5 -2.37 24.93 -3.02
C ASP A 5 -2.60 26.24 -2.26
N GLY A 6 -1.53 26.77 -1.70
CA GLY A 6 -1.55 28.03 -0.95
C GLY A 6 -2.21 28.00 0.42
N ILE A 7 -2.47 26.80 0.98
CA ILE A 7 -2.92 26.71 2.38
C ILE A 7 -1.75 27.05 3.31
N VAL A 8 -1.99 28.03 4.19
CA VAL A 8 -1.07 28.39 5.26
C VAL A 8 -1.54 27.74 6.55
N LEU A 9 -0.68 26.92 7.14
CA LEU A 9 -0.90 26.28 8.43
C LEU A 9 0.06 26.86 9.46
N ASN A 10 -0.46 27.27 10.59
CA ASN A 10 0.35 27.61 11.76
C ASN A 10 0.63 26.36 12.59
N ARG A 11 1.61 26.45 13.47
CA ARG A 11 1.96 25.34 14.38
C ARG A 11 0.73 24.81 15.14
N GLY A 12 0.53 23.50 15.05
CA GLY A 12 -0.61 22.82 15.69
C GLY A 12 -1.91 22.84 14.89
N GLN A 13 -1.93 23.46 13.71
CA GLN A 13 -3.06 23.39 12.80
C GLN A 13 -2.94 22.20 11.85
N SER A 14 -4.07 21.74 11.35
CA SER A 14 -4.14 20.65 10.36
C SER A 14 -5.09 21.01 9.22
N CYS A 15 -4.81 20.46 8.04
CA CYS A 15 -5.71 20.48 6.89
C CYS A 15 -6.12 19.03 6.57
N ILE A 16 -7.39 18.83 6.30
CA ILE A 16 -7.92 17.52 5.90
C ILE A 16 -8.34 17.59 4.45
N LEU A 17 -7.66 16.80 3.62
CA LEU A 17 -8.04 16.56 2.24
C LEU A 17 -9.00 15.39 2.18
N LYS A 18 -10.23 15.65 1.77
CA LYS A 18 -11.23 14.60 1.56
C LYS A 18 -11.34 14.29 0.07
N ILE A 19 -11.10 13.03 -0.27
CA ILE A 19 -11.32 12.53 -1.62
C ILE A 19 -12.79 12.18 -1.78
N SER A 20 -13.35 12.49 -2.95
CA SER A 20 -14.73 12.16 -3.27
C SER A 20 -14.97 10.65 -3.15
N PRO A 21 -16.08 10.21 -2.54
CA PRO A 21 -16.45 8.79 -2.50
C PRO A 21 -16.75 8.20 -3.88
N TYR A 22 -16.89 9.05 -4.90
CA TYR A 22 -17.09 8.67 -6.30
C TYR A 22 -15.79 8.71 -7.12
N ALA A 23 -14.65 9.02 -6.49
CA ALA A 23 -13.37 8.91 -7.16
C ALA A 23 -13.04 7.44 -7.45
N PRO A 24 -12.30 7.13 -8.52
CA PRO A 24 -11.79 5.78 -8.75
C PRO A 24 -11.06 5.23 -7.52
N ASP A 25 -11.08 3.92 -7.31
CA ASP A 25 -10.58 3.23 -6.12
C ASP A 25 -9.10 3.54 -5.78
N ASN A 26 -8.33 4.05 -6.72
CA ASN A 26 -6.92 4.39 -6.58
C ASN A 26 -6.58 5.87 -6.86
N ALA A 27 -7.57 6.74 -6.86
CA ALA A 27 -7.43 8.14 -7.32
C ALA A 27 -6.44 8.99 -6.51
N ASN A 28 -6.00 8.53 -5.36
CA ASN A 28 -5.06 9.23 -4.47
C ASN A 28 -3.70 8.55 -4.33
N ILE A 29 -3.52 7.37 -4.91
CA ILE A 29 -2.19 6.75 -4.94
C ILE A 29 -1.29 7.61 -5.83
N GLY A 30 -0.08 7.91 -5.36
CA GLY A 30 0.87 8.76 -6.07
C GLY A 30 0.67 10.27 -5.86
N THR A 31 -0.29 10.70 -5.03
CA THR A 31 -0.43 12.11 -4.69
C THR A 31 0.84 12.62 -4.00
N TYR A 32 1.38 13.71 -4.52
CA TYR A 32 2.54 14.39 -3.96
C TYR A 32 2.11 15.57 -3.10
N ILE A 33 2.70 15.69 -1.91
CA ILE A 33 2.48 16.81 -0.99
C ILE A 33 3.81 17.50 -0.76
N ALA A 34 3.86 18.79 -1.03
CA ALA A 34 5.01 19.66 -0.78
C ALA A 34 4.64 20.72 0.27
N ALA A 35 5.57 21.01 1.16
CA ALA A 35 5.45 22.11 2.13
C ALA A 35 6.81 22.80 2.24
N ASN A 36 6.79 24.09 2.60
CA ASN A 36 8.01 24.88 2.81
C ASN A 36 8.63 24.65 4.20
N GLU A 37 7.87 24.05 5.13
CA GLU A 37 8.28 23.68 6.48
C GLU A 37 7.90 22.22 6.76
N ASP A 38 8.45 21.65 7.81
CA ASP A 38 8.19 20.26 8.20
C ASP A 38 6.72 20.05 8.57
N VAL A 39 6.11 19.04 7.91
CA VAL A 39 4.74 18.61 8.15
C VAL A 39 4.67 17.10 8.36
N VAL A 40 3.71 16.67 9.14
CA VAL A 40 3.35 15.26 9.25
C VAL A 40 2.14 15.00 8.37
N VAL A 41 2.26 14.01 7.49
CA VAL A 41 1.16 13.62 6.61
C VAL A 41 0.70 12.22 6.99
N VAL A 42 -0.60 12.11 7.23
CA VAL A 42 -1.26 10.83 7.49
C VAL A 42 -2.27 10.60 6.37
N SER A 43 -2.16 9.45 5.72
CA SER A 43 -3.13 9.00 4.72
C SER A 43 -3.94 7.84 5.27
N GLY A 44 -5.20 7.75 4.86
CA GLY A 44 -6.02 6.66 5.31
C GLY A 44 -7.40 6.63 4.68
N SER A 45 -8.07 5.51 4.89
CA SER A 45 -9.45 5.30 4.51
C SER A 45 -10.27 4.94 5.73
N TRP A 46 -11.38 5.63 5.90
CA TRP A 46 -12.33 5.32 6.97
C TRP A 46 -13.03 3.97 6.79
N SER A 47 -13.16 3.52 5.55
CA SER A 47 -13.85 2.28 5.19
C SER A 47 -13.24 1.73 3.91
N GLY A 48 -11.93 1.48 3.97
CA GLY A 48 -11.15 0.92 2.86
C GLY A 48 -11.54 -0.52 2.59
N LYS A 49 -11.58 -0.88 1.33
CA LYS A 49 -11.70 -2.26 0.89
C LYS A 49 -10.33 -2.72 0.39
N ILE A 50 -9.84 -3.78 0.99
CA ILE A 50 -8.59 -4.41 0.57
C ILE A 50 -8.96 -5.64 -0.25
N GLY A 51 -8.56 -5.69 -1.51
CA GLY A 51 -8.86 -6.81 -2.40
C GLY A 51 -8.91 -6.42 -3.86
N THR A 52 -9.18 -7.38 -4.72
CA THR A 52 -9.38 -7.13 -6.15
C THR A 52 -10.74 -6.50 -6.41
N ALA A 53 -10.81 -5.62 -7.40
CA ALA A 53 -12.08 -5.05 -7.86
C ALA A 53 -13.05 -6.19 -8.20
N GLY A 54 -14.26 -6.13 -7.63
CA GLY A 54 -15.32 -7.14 -7.86
C GLY A 54 -15.49 -8.17 -6.74
N ASP A 55 -14.55 -8.30 -5.80
CA ASP A 55 -14.75 -9.17 -4.64
C ASP A 55 -15.63 -8.49 -3.59
N ASN A 56 -16.92 -8.84 -3.58
CA ASN A 56 -17.89 -8.33 -2.62
C ASN A 56 -17.87 -9.07 -1.26
N SER A 57 -17.07 -10.12 -1.14
CA SER A 57 -16.94 -10.91 0.09
C SER A 57 -16.00 -10.28 1.11
N VAL A 58 -15.26 -9.26 0.68
CA VAL A 58 -14.24 -8.58 1.49
C VAL A 58 -14.90 -7.51 2.35
N GLY A 59 -14.72 -7.59 3.66
CA GLY A 59 -15.16 -6.55 4.58
C GLY A 59 -14.40 -5.23 4.36
N ARG A 60 -14.85 -4.18 5.03
CA ARG A 60 -14.21 -2.87 5.02
C ARG A 60 -13.62 -2.58 6.37
N ASP A 61 -12.45 -1.97 6.40
CA ASP A 61 -11.79 -1.59 7.63
C ASP A 61 -11.12 -0.21 7.52
N ILE A 62 -10.73 0.33 8.66
CA ILE A 62 -9.95 1.55 8.74
C ILE A 62 -8.50 1.20 8.44
N GLY A 63 -7.92 1.87 7.46
CA GLY A 63 -6.49 1.85 7.21
C GLY A 63 -5.92 3.26 7.40
N ILE A 64 -4.92 3.42 8.25
CA ILE A 64 -4.23 4.69 8.47
C ILE A 64 -2.73 4.43 8.48
N ALA A 65 -1.99 5.21 7.71
CA ALA A 65 -0.54 5.16 7.67
C ALA A 65 0.05 6.57 7.64
N GLN A 66 1.14 6.78 8.36
CA GLN A 66 1.96 7.97 8.20
C GLN A 66 2.80 7.82 6.93
N LEU A 67 2.78 8.85 6.09
CA LEU A 67 3.61 8.86 4.89
C LEU A 67 5.07 9.14 5.26
N ILE A 68 5.97 8.44 4.59
CA ILE A 68 7.41 8.68 4.72
C ILE A 68 7.84 9.83 3.79
N PRO A 69 8.82 10.64 4.18
CA PRO A 69 9.31 11.72 3.34
C PRO A 69 10.05 11.17 2.12
N ARG A 70 10.05 11.93 1.02
CA ARG A 70 10.71 11.56 -0.23
C ARG A 70 12.21 11.25 -0.04
N SER A 71 12.86 11.90 0.91
CA SER A 71 14.27 11.67 1.25
C SER A 71 14.55 10.29 1.88
N ALA A 72 13.53 9.60 2.36
CA ALA A 72 13.64 8.27 2.95
C ALA A 72 13.24 7.14 1.98
N LEU A 73 12.93 7.47 0.72
CA LEU A 73 12.65 6.47 -0.32
C LEU A 73 13.93 5.71 -0.68
N SER A 74 13.78 4.45 -1.03
CA SER A 74 14.88 3.56 -1.42
C SER A 74 14.64 2.97 -2.82
N THR A 75 15.67 2.32 -3.34
CA THR A 75 15.62 1.51 -4.56
C THR A 75 15.52 0.02 -4.29
N ASP A 76 15.64 -0.39 -3.02
CA ASP A 76 15.69 -1.79 -2.61
C ASP A 76 14.82 -2.01 -1.38
N TYR A 77 13.94 -3.01 -1.48
CA TYR A 77 13.03 -3.41 -0.42
C TYR A 77 12.89 -4.94 -0.36
N ILE A 78 12.81 -5.46 0.84
CA ILE A 78 12.34 -6.83 1.06
C ILE A 78 10.92 -6.74 1.57
N VAL A 79 9.99 -7.30 0.82
CA VAL A 79 8.58 -7.37 1.20
C VAL A 79 8.21 -8.80 1.56
N HIS A 80 7.37 -8.94 2.55
CA HIS A 80 6.89 -10.24 2.97
C HIS A 80 5.36 -10.25 3.03
N GLU A 81 4.79 -11.39 2.77
CA GLU A 81 3.38 -11.59 3.03
C GLU A 81 3.16 -11.60 4.55
N PRO A 82 2.26 -10.74 5.08
CA PRO A 82 1.86 -10.83 6.47
C PRO A 82 1.29 -12.22 6.74
N SER A 83 1.97 -13.00 7.58
CA SER A 83 1.54 -14.35 7.92
C SER A 83 0.25 -14.30 8.73
N TYR A 84 -0.82 -14.83 8.18
CA TYR A 84 -2.08 -15.00 8.88
C TYR A 84 -2.48 -16.47 8.95
N THR A 85 -2.91 -16.90 10.14
CA THR A 85 -3.50 -18.20 10.35
C THR A 85 -4.93 -18.22 9.78
N GLY A 86 -5.08 -18.61 8.53
CA GLY A 86 -6.37 -18.68 7.88
C GLY A 86 -6.22 -18.81 6.36
N ARG A 87 -7.26 -19.23 5.68
CA ARG A 87 -7.24 -19.30 4.21
C ARG A 87 -7.11 -17.90 3.63
N VAL A 88 -5.91 -17.47 3.37
CA VAL A 88 -5.64 -16.22 2.66
C VAL A 88 -5.77 -16.51 1.18
N LYS A 89 -6.88 -16.15 0.60
CA LYS A 89 -7.01 -16.08 -0.85
C LYS A 89 -7.05 -14.61 -1.24
N GLN A 90 -6.01 -14.18 -1.96
CA GLN A 90 -6.04 -13.00 -2.83
C GLN A 90 -6.25 -11.64 -2.14
N GLY A 91 -5.23 -11.06 -1.60
CA GLY A 91 -5.38 -9.70 -1.09
C GLY A 91 -4.08 -9.02 -0.66
N ASN A 92 -3.12 -9.80 -0.23
CA ASN A 92 -1.83 -9.23 0.15
C ASN A 92 -1.12 -8.71 -1.09
N ALA A 93 -0.65 -7.49 -1.01
CA ALA A 93 0.04 -6.86 -2.13
C ALA A 93 1.08 -5.86 -1.62
N ALA A 94 2.17 -5.74 -2.36
CA ALA A 94 3.05 -4.60 -2.31
C ALA A 94 2.58 -3.56 -3.34
N ILE A 95 2.38 -2.34 -2.89
CA ILE A 95 2.07 -1.19 -3.74
C ILE A 95 3.36 -0.39 -3.89
N ILE A 96 3.89 -0.35 -5.09
CA ILE A 96 5.14 0.29 -5.45
C ILE A 96 4.79 1.58 -6.19
N VAL A 97 5.15 2.73 -5.62
CA VAL A 97 4.82 4.05 -6.21
C VAL A 97 6.09 4.72 -6.67
N ALA A 98 6.15 5.08 -7.95
CA ALA A 98 7.30 5.77 -8.52
C ALA A 98 7.37 7.23 -8.05
N SER A 99 8.59 7.69 -7.72
CA SER A 99 8.86 9.09 -7.37
C SER A 99 9.42 9.90 -8.54
N GLN A 100 9.77 9.24 -9.64
CA GLN A 100 10.36 9.82 -10.85
C GLN A 100 9.81 9.08 -12.07
N ASP A 101 9.80 9.78 -13.23
CA ASP A 101 9.40 9.18 -14.51
C ASP A 101 10.37 8.09 -14.95
N ASP A 102 9.91 7.19 -15.82
CA ASP A 102 10.70 6.10 -16.41
C ASP A 102 11.38 5.20 -15.36
N THR A 103 10.70 4.90 -14.26
CA THR A 103 11.22 4.02 -13.21
C THR A 103 11.05 2.56 -13.61
N VAL A 104 12.15 1.80 -13.61
CA VAL A 104 12.12 0.35 -13.86
C VAL A 104 11.89 -0.40 -12.55
N VAL A 105 10.89 -1.26 -12.52
CA VAL A 105 10.57 -2.10 -11.36
C VAL A 105 10.92 -3.56 -11.63
N ARG A 106 11.67 -4.16 -10.72
CA ARG A 106 12.02 -5.58 -10.74
C ARG A 106 11.53 -6.26 -9.46
N ILE A 107 11.02 -7.47 -9.64
CA ILE A 107 10.67 -8.37 -8.55
C ILE A 107 11.54 -9.62 -8.67
N ASN A 108 12.30 -9.93 -7.62
CA ASN A 108 13.21 -11.08 -7.61
C ASN A 108 14.19 -11.08 -8.81
N GLY A 109 14.58 -9.88 -9.27
CA GLY A 109 15.49 -9.67 -10.41
C GLY A 109 14.82 -9.62 -11.78
N GLU A 110 13.55 -10.00 -11.90
CA GLU A 110 12.80 -9.93 -13.17
C GLU A 110 12.13 -8.57 -13.34
N VAL A 111 12.21 -7.96 -14.52
CA VAL A 111 11.53 -6.71 -14.85
C VAL A 111 10.04 -6.96 -14.97
N VAL A 112 9.25 -6.35 -14.10
CA VAL A 112 7.79 -6.44 -14.10
C VAL A 112 7.13 -5.17 -14.66
N VAL A 113 7.79 -4.02 -14.53
CA VAL A 113 7.39 -2.76 -15.16
C VAL A 113 8.64 -2.08 -15.71
N PRO A 114 8.71 -1.82 -17.01
CA PRO A 114 9.88 -1.20 -17.61
C PRO A 114 9.91 0.33 -17.51
N ASP A 115 8.73 0.98 -17.31
CA ASP A 115 8.54 2.42 -17.43
C ASP A 115 7.38 2.93 -16.55
N LEU A 116 7.59 3.04 -15.26
CA LEU A 116 6.61 3.58 -14.32
C LEU A 116 6.87 5.08 -14.10
N ASP A 117 5.93 5.93 -14.48
CA ASP A 117 6.06 7.37 -14.32
C ASP A 117 5.81 7.85 -12.89
N ALA A 118 6.32 9.03 -12.56
CA ALA A 118 6.14 9.65 -11.25
C ALA A 118 4.66 9.74 -10.86
N GLY A 119 4.34 9.25 -9.67
CA GLY A 119 2.96 9.20 -9.17
C GLY A 119 2.15 8.01 -9.69
N GLN A 120 2.64 7.25 -10.63
CA GLN A 120 2.06 5.96 -10.99
C GLN A 120 2.47 4.88 -9.99
N PHE A 121 1.72 3.78 -9.99
CA PHE A 121 2.01 2.66 -9.10
C PHE A 121 1.86 1.31 -9.80
N HIS A 122 2.63 0.35 -9.33
CA HIS A 122 2.48 -1.06 -9.63
C HIS A 122 1.98 -1.81 -8.40
N ARG A 123 0.99 -2.69 -8.59
CA ARG A 123 0.49 -3.58 -7.55
C ARG A 123 1.04 -4.98 -7.76
N HIS A 124 1.99 -5.38 -6.95
CA HIS A 124 2.52 -6.73 -6.91
C HIS A 124 1.75 -7.58 -5.89
N VAL A 125 1.12 -8.66 -6.36
CA VAL A 125 0.42 -9.60 -5.48
C VAL A 125 1.45 -10.47 -4.78
N LEU A 126 1.42 -10.46 -3.45
CA LEU A 126 2.24 -11.32 -2.62
C LEU A 126 1.54 -12.69 -2.54
N ASP A 127 2.03 -13.64 -3.33
CA ASP A 127 1.48 -14.99 -3.38
C ASP A 127 2.26 -15.90 -2.44
N GLY A 128 1.84 -15.94 -1.19
CA GLY A 128 2.42 -16.80 -0.15
C GLY A 128 2.15 -18.30 -0.34
N GLY A 129 1.57 -18.66 -1.47
CA GLY A 129 1.15 -20.04 -1.75
C GLY A 129 -0.13 -20.44 -1.01
N ASP A 130 -0.69 -21.57 -1.39
CA ASP A 130 -1.95 -22.11 -0.83
C ASP A 130 -1.72 -22.56 0.62
N LEU A 131 -2.02 -21.64 1.55
CA LEU A 131 -1.85 -21.87 2.98
C LEU A 131 -3.01 -22.72 3.55
N ASN A 132 -3.13 -23.96 3.12
CA ASN A 132 -3.81 -24.97 3.92
C ASN A 132 -2.98 -25.27 5.17
N VAL A 133 -2.97 -24.34 6.13
CA VAL A 133 -2.15 -24.47 7.32
C VAL A 133 -2.84 -25.32 8.37
N ASN A 134 -2.28 -26.44 8.65
CA ASN A 134 -2.36 -27.03 9.97
C ASN A 134 -1.56 -26.12 10.93
N LEU A 135 -2.20 -25.53 11.92
CA LEU A 135 -1.66 -24.50 12.84
C LEU A 135 -0.34 -24.86 13.56
N ASN A 136 0.17 -26.06 13.36
CA ASN A 136 1.37 -26.58 14.02
C ASN A 136 2.61 -26.62 13.12
N GLN A 137 2.56 -26.05 11.90
CA GLN A 137 3.71 -26.06 11.00
C GLN A 137 4.30 -24.65 10.88
N VAL A 138 5.58 -24.51 11.26
CA VAL A 138 6.39 -23.33 10.88
C VAL A 138 6.58 -23.36 9.37
N ARG A 139 6.12 -22.33 8.68
CA ARG A 139 6.31 -22.18 7.23
C ARG A 139 7.40 -21.17 6.92
N PRO A 140 8.17 -21.39 5.88
CA PRO A 140 8.99 -20.33 5.35
C PRO A 140 8.07 -19.19 4.88
N VAL A 141 8.35 -17.97 5.33
CA VAL A 141 7.71 -16.76 4.82
C VAL A 141 8.24 -16.54 3.40
N ALA A 142 7.36 -16.43 2.44
CA ALA A 142 7.77 -15.99 1.11
C ALA A 142 8.24 -14.52 1.21
N LEU A 143 9.46 -14.27 0.75
CA LEU A 143 10.05 -12.95 0.68
C LEU A 143 10.20 -12.58 -0.78
N ASP A 144 9.72 -11.41 -1.16
CA ASP A 144 9.99 -10.84 -2.46
C ASP A 144 10.98 -9.68 -2.35
N HIS A 145 11.96 -9.66 -3.22
CA HIS A 145 12.90 -8.56 -3.37
C HIS A 145 12.38 -7.60 -4.44
N VAL A 146 11.99 -6.42 -4.04
CA VAL A 146 11.65 -5.31 -4.93
C VAL A 146 12.90 -4.48 -5.16
N SER A 147 13.34 -4.34 -6.40
CA SER A 147 14.44 -3.46 -6.78
C SER A 147 14.06 -2.54 -7.93
N THR A 148 14.54 -1.31 -7.88
CA THR A 148 14.23 -0.26 -8.86
C THR A 148 15.50 0.52 -9.21
N ASP A 149 15.51 1.17 -10.36
CA ASP A 149 16.62 2.05 -10.76
C ASP A 149 16.52 3.47 -10.20
N LYS A 150 15.32 3.85 -9.71
CA LYS A 150 15.05 5.15 -9.08
C LYS A 150 14.27 4.95 -7.78
N PRO A 151 14.39 5.87 -6.80
CA PRO A 151 13.72 5.71 -5.51
C PRO A 151 12.20 5.59 -5.65
N VAL A 152 11.62 4.62 -4.96
CA VAL A 152 10.18 4.37 -4.91
C VAL A 152 9.68 4.32 -3.48
N MET A 153 8.38 4.48 -3.31
CA MET A 153 7.70 4.19 -2.06
C MET A 153 7.05 2.80 -2.16
N VAL A 154 7.24 1.98 -1.14
CA VAL A 154 6.62 0.65 -1.09
C VAL A 154 5.75 0.53 0.15
N TYR A 155 4.50 0.14 -0.05
CA TYR A 155 3.57 -0.21 1.00
C TYR A 155 3.20 -1.67 0.90
N VAL A 156 3.15 -2.36 2.01
CA VAL A 156 2.58 -3.71 2.07
C VAL A 156 1.15 -3.62 2.59
N GLN A 157 0.24 -4.11 1.80
CA GLN A 157 -1.18 -4.20 2.12
C GLN A 157 -1.49 -5.64 2.52
N GLY A 158 -1.87 -5.85 3.77
CA GLY A 158 -2.25 -7.15 4.29
C GLY A 158 -3.76 -7.34 4.35
N TYR A 159 -4.23 -8.54 4.06
CA TYR A 159 -5.60 -8.95 4.19
C TYR A 159 -5.72 -10.13 5.14
N ALA A 160 -6.62 -10.03 6.13
CA ALA A 160 -6.96 -11.13 7.02
C ALA A 160 -8.43 -11.49 6.86
N ASN A 161 -8.70 -12.75 6.52
CA ASN A 161 -10.05 -13.29 6.51
C ASN A 161 -10.26 -14.18 7.75
N ASN A 162 -11.18 -13.82 8.63
CA ASN A 162 -11.53 -14.64 9.76
C ASN A 162 -12.59 -15.68 9.34
N LEU A 163 -12.20 -16.95 9.35
CA LEU A 163 -13.04 -18.09 8.95
C LEU A 163 -14.20 -18.40 9.92
N GLN A 164 -14.28 -17.73 11.06
CA GLN A 164 -15.30 -18.02 12.08
C GLN A 164 -16.43 -16.99 12.12
N GLY A 165 -16.85 -16.44 10.99
CA GLY A 165 -18.04 -15.60 10.89
C GLY A 165 -17.94 -14.21 11.52
N GLY A 166 -16.78 -13.83 12.02
CA GLY A 166 -16.45 -12.48 12.47
C GLY A 166 -15.90 -11.66 11.30
N ARG A 167 -16.49 -10.52 11.03
CA ARG A 167 -16.08 -9.59 9.97
C ARG A 167 -14.88 -8.73 10.43
N ASN A 168 -13.77 -9.35 10.73
CA ASN A 168 -12.59 -8.62 11.17
C ASN A 168 -11.54 -8.65 10.04
N ASN A 169 -11.54 -7.62 9.23
CA ASN A 169 -10.50 -7.39 8.25
C ASN A 169 -9.52 -6.38 8.84
N HIS A 170 -8.30 -6.78 9.04
CA HIS A 170 -7.25 -5.88 9.48
C HIS A 170 -6.35 -5.56 8.30
N GLY A 171 -6.37 -4.32 7.85
CA GLY A 171 -5.36 -3.80 6.95
C GLY A 171 -4.16 -3.34 7.76
N LEU A 172 -2.99 -3.90 7.50
CA LEU A 172 -1.73 -3.39 8.01
C LEU A 172 -1.02 -2.66 6.86
N PHE A 173 -0.75 -1.39 7.05
CA PHE A 173 0.12 -0.61 6.18
C PHE A 173 1.45 -0.45 6.88
N VAL A 174 2.51 -0.87 6.22
CA VAL A 174 3.88 -0.67 6.70
C VAL A 174 4.66 0.09 5.65
#